data_bf668737bbc7f26d1deb98f1a0e7cffd
#
_entry.id   bf668737bbc7f26d1deb98f1a0e7cffd
#
_cell.length_a   1.000
_cell.length_b   1.000
_cell.length_c   1.000
_cell.angle_alpha   90.00
_cell.angle_beta   90.00
_cell.angle_gamma   90.00
#
_symmetry.space_group_name_H-M   'P 1'
#
loop_
_entity.id
_entity.type
_entity.pdbx_description
1 polymer ?
#
loop_
_entity_poly.entity_id
_entity_poly.type
_entity_poly.pdbx_seq_one_letter_code
_entity_poly.pdbx_strand_id
1 'polypeptide(L)'
;MSATIKPFTDEFEEYGRDESRASGEASSISFPTTEDEVRAILETLHAERVPVTVQGARTGLAAGAVPHGGHILNTSRMNRYLGLRRDEQGQFLLRVEPGVVLSELRKQLSKKVLPTAGWDQASVEAYEEFQESPEQFFPTDPTEASACLGGMAACNASGARSYAYGPMRPHITGLHVALADGDLLELQRGEAFAQGRHLSLVTAEGRTFELDLPDYTMPKT
;
A
#
# COMPACT_ATOMS: atom_id res chain seq x y z
N MET A 1 20.36 -1.55 -9.01
CA MET A 1 20.64 -2.99 -8.71
C MET A 1 19.31 -3.70 -8.73
N SER A 2 19.20 -4.75 -9.53
CA SER A 2 17.94 -5.54 -9.62
C SER A 2 17.63 -6.13 -8.24
N ALA A 3 16.38 -6.02 -7.79
CA ALA A 3 15.94 -6.66 -6.56
C ALA A 3 16.14 -8.17 -6.68
N THR A 4 16.88 -8.74 -5.74
CA THR A 4 17.29 -10.14 -5.83
C THR A 4 16.18 -11.02 -5.29
N ILE A 5 15.68 -11.95 -6.12
CA ILE A 5 14.89 -13.10 -5.67
C ILE A 5 15.85 -14.04 -4.94
N LYS A 6 15.59 -14.29 -3.66
CA LYS A 6 16.41 -15.16 -2.81
C LYS A 6 15.68 -16.48 -2.53
N PRO A 7 16.36 -17.61 -2.41
CA PRO A 7 15.75 -18.82 -1.88
C PRO A 7 15.17 -18.57 -0.48
N PHE A 8 14.01 -19.17 -0.18
CA PHE A 8 13.45 -19.14 1.17
C PHE A 8 14.17 -20.19 2.03
N THR A 9 14.88 -19.72 3.02
CA THR A 9 15.69 -20.55 3.94
C THR A 9 15.29 -20.30 5.39
N ASP A 10 15.84 -21.00 6.33
CA ASP A 10 15.60 -20.83 7.78
C ASP A 10 15.81 -19.38 8.25
N GLU A 11 16.69 -18.62 7.58
CA GLU A 11 16.89 -17.18 7.83
C GLU A 11 15.58 -16.36 7.67
N PHE A 12 14.66 -16.84 6.83
CA PHE A 12 13.40 -16.17 6.51
C PHE A 12 12.17 -16.85 7.14
N GLU A 13 12.35 -17.83 8.02
CA GLU A 13 11.25 -18.59 8.63
C GLU A 13 10.14 -17.70 9.19
N GLU A 14 10.50 -16.57 9.80
CA GLU A 14 9.53 -15.60 10.34
C GLU A 14 8.57 -15.02 9.29
N TYR A 15 8.96 -14.99 8.01
CA TYR A 15 8.11 -14.53 6.91
C TYR A 15 7.10 -15.59 6.44
N GLY A 16 7.20 -16.82 6.93
CA GLY A 16 6.22 -17.87 6.69
C GLY A 16 4.92 -17.71 7.50
N ARG A 17 4.80 -16.68 8.35
CA ARG A 17 3.66 -16.51 9.28
C ARG A 17 3.27 -15.05 9.44
N ASP A 18 2.05 -14.83 9.94
CA ASP A 18 1.53 -13.53 10.37
C ASP A 18 0.89 -13.62 11.77
N GLU A 19 0.25 -12.56 12.24
CA GLU A 19 -0.39 -12.51 13.56
C GLU A 19 -1.66 -13.40 13.69
N SER A 20 -2.13 -14.01 12.61
CA SER A 20 -3.19 -15.04 12.68
C SER A 20 -2.74 -16.34 13.36
N ARG A 21 -1.44 -16.50 13.57
CA ARG A 21 -0.77 -17.72 14.04
C ARG A 21 -0.77 -18.89 13.02
N ALA A 22 -1.32 -18.66 11.83
CA ALA A 22 -1.13 -19.60 10.73
C ALA A 22 0.31 -19.49 10.19
N SER A 23 0.82 -20.59 9.68
CA SER A 23 2.12 -20.68 9.03
C SER A 23 2.00 -21.34 7.67
N GLY A 24 2.90 -21.00 6.77
CA GLY A 24 2.98 -21.55 5.43
C GLY A 24 4.41 -21.60 4.94
N GLU A 25 4.58 -22.11 3.74
CA GLU A 25 5.89 -22.31 3.11
C GLU A 25 5.97 -21.50 1.83
N ALA A 26 7.18 -21.07 1.49
CA ALA A 26 7.50 -20.42 0.23
C ALA A 26 8.78 -21.02 -0.37
N SER A 27 8.98 -20.84 -1.67
CA SER A 27 10.21 -21.27 -2.35
C SER A 27 11.24 -20.14 -2.38
N SER A 28 10.80 -18.91 -2.39
CA SER A 28 11.66 -17.72 -2.52
C SER A 28 11.04 -16.50 -1.88
N ILE A 29 11.88 -15.46 -1.68
CA ILE A 29 11.50 -14.19 -1.08
C ILE A 29 12.28 -13.03 -1.71
N SER A 30 11.66 -11.85 -1.78
CA SER A 30 12.32 -10.61 -2.17
C SER A 30 11.87 -9.42 -1.30
N PHE A 31 12.73 -8.41 -1.24
CA PHE A 31 12.53 -7.17 -0.48
C PHE A 31 12.83 -5.98 -1.40
N PRO A 32 11.92 -5.63 -2.31
CA PRO A 32 12.12 -4.47 -3.18
C PRO A 32 12.20 -3.18 -2.38
N THR A 33 12.91 -2.20 -2.92
CA THR A 33 13.06 -0.85 -2.38
C THR A 33 12.48 0.22 -3.30
N THR A 34 12.08 -0.16 -4.51
CA THR A 34 11.50 0.73 -5.52
C THR A 34 10.35 0.06 -6.26
N GLU A 35 9.50 0.86 -6.88
CA GLU A 35 8.41 0.39 -7.75
C GLU A 35 8.93 -0.41 -8.95
N ASP A 36 10.02 0.05 -9.58
CA ASP A 36 10.66 -0.66 -10.70
C ASP A 36 11.15 -2.06 -10.30
N GLU A 37 11.68 -2.20 -9.07
CA GLU A 37 12.07 -3.51 -8.56
C GLU A 37 10.86 -4.43 -8.34
N VAL A 38 9.72 -3.90 -7.86
CA VAL A 38 8.47 -4.67 -7.75
C VAL A 38 8.02 -5.16 -9.11
N ARG A 39 8.00 -4.26 -10.12
CA ARG A 39 7.59 -4.60 -11.49
C ARG A 39 8.46 -5.71 -12.07
N ALA A 40 9.78 -5.55 -12.03
CA ALA A 40 10.72 -6.53 -12.58
C ALA A 40 10.61 -7.93 -11.91
N ILE A 41 10.35 -7.97 -10.59
CA ILE A 41 10.10 -9.21 -9.86
C ILE A 41 8.79 -9.85 -10.35
N LEU A 42 7.71 -9.06 -10.42
CA LEU A 42 6.40 -9.57 -10.86
C LEU A 42 6.42 -10.06 -12.30
N GLU A 43 7.06 -9.35 -13.22
CA GLU A 43 7.27 -9.78 -14.63
C GLU A 43 7.94 -11.16 -14.69
N THR A 44 9.03 -11.34 -13.92
CA THR A 44 9.76 -12.61 -13.86
C THR A 44 8.88 -13.74 -13.33
N LEU A 45 8.22 -13.52 -12.19
CA LEU A 45 7.40 -14.54 -11.54
C LEU A 45 6.13 -14.86 -12.35
N HIS A 46 5.58 -13.86 -13.04
CA HIS A 46 4.44 -14.06 -13.94
C HIS A 46 4.79 -14.94 -15.13
N ALA A 47 5.95 -14.68 -15.78
CA ALA A 47 6.42 -15.50 -16.89
C ALA A 47 6.65 -16.97 -16.48
N GLU A 48 7.10 -17.18 -15.25
CA GLU A 48 7.34 -18.49 -14.65
C GLU A 48 6.08 -19.11 -14.00
N ARG A 49 4.96 -18.36 -13.96
CA ARG A 49 3.70 -18.76 -13.30
C ARG A 49 3.87 -19.11 -11.82
N VAL A 50 4.76 -18.40 -11.13
CA VAL A 50 5.00 -18.57 -9.70
C VAL A 50 3.95 -17.77 -8.91
N PRO A 51 3.19 -18.39 -7.99
CA PRO A 51 2.27 -17.66 -7.10
C PRO A 51 3.03 -16.67 -6.20
N VAL A 52 2.44 -15.49 -5.97
CA VAL A 52 3.05 -14.44 -5.14
C VAL A 52 2.18 -14.12 -3.94
N THR A 53 2.77 -14.17 -2.74
CA THR A 53 2.18 -13.65 -1.51
C THR A 53 2.80 -12.31 -1.19
N VAL A 54 2.00 -11.24 -1.23
CA VAL A 54 2.46 -9.89 -0.89
C VAL A 54 2.40 -9.68 0.62
N GLN A 55 3.48 -9.16 1.19
CA GLN A 55 3.58 -8.86 2.62
C GLN A 55 4.02 -7.42 2.87
N GLY A 56 3.48 -6.83 3.94
CA GLY A 56 4.05 -5.67 4.63
C GLY A 56 4.61 -6.10 5.99
N ALA A 57 4.08 -5.54 7.08
CA ALA A 57 4.49 -5.86 8.45
C ALA A 57 3.93 -7.18 9.01
N ARG A 58 3.08 -7.88 8.28
CA ARG A 58 2.46 -9.16 8.67
C ARG A 58 1.57 -9.10 9.92
N THR A 59 0.99 -7.95 10.22
CA THR A 59 0.14 -7.70 11.40
C THR A 59 -1.32 -8.15 11.21
N GLY A 60 -1.65 -8.74 10.08
CA GLY A 60 -3.00 -9.21 9.75
C GLY A 60 -3.40 -10.46 10.56
N LEU A 61 -4.70 -10.55 10.88
CA LEU A 61 -5.27 -11.66 11.68
C LEU A 61 -6.01 -12.70 10.83
N ALA A 62 -6.05 -12.53 9.51
CA ALA A 62 -6.81 -13.38 8.60
C ALA A 62 -5.94 -14.25 7.68
N ALA A 63 -4.67 -14.46 8.02
CA ALA A 63 -3.69 -15.23 7.26
C ALA A 63 -3.42 -14.71 5.83
N GLY A 64 -3.77 -13.45 5.52
CA GLY A 64 -3.58 -12.88 4.19
C GLY A 64 -2.11 -12.70 3.78
N ALA A 65 -1.19 -12.68 4.75
CA ALA A 65 0.24 -12.59 4.52
C ALA A 65 0.97 -13.95 4.64
N VAL A 66 0.24 -15.03 4.91
CA VAL A 66 0.81 -16.39 5.03
C VAL A 66 0.98 -16.98 3.63
N PRO A 67 2.20 -17.41 3.22
CA PRO A 67 2.42 -17.97 1.90
C PRO A 67 1.84 -19.38 1.77
N HIS A 68 1.38 -19.72 0.58
CA HIS A 68 0.92 -21.05 0.20
C HIS A 68 1.76 -21.57 -0.97
N GLY A 69 3.07 -21.72 -0.76
CA GLY A 69 4.05 -21.97 -1.81
C GLY A 69 4.49 -20.71 -2.53
N GLY A 70 5.25 -20.85 -3.62
CA GLY A 70 5.65 -19.76 -4.49
C GLY A 70 6.61 -18.74 -3.86
N HIS A 71 6.37 -17.46 -4.11
CA HIS A 71 7.26 -16.36 -3.77
C HIS A 71 6.63 -15.39 -2.76
N ILE A 72 7.42 -14.92 -1.81
CA ILE A 72 7.05 -13.82 -0.91
C ILE A 72 7.62 -12.51 -1.43
N LEU A 73 6.75 -11.55 -1.76
CA LEU A 73 7.10 -10.18 -2.09
C LEU A 73 6.87 -9.30 -0.86
N ASN A 74 7.92 -8.99 -0.11
CA ASN A 74 7.79 -8.19 1.10
C ASN A 74 8.14 -6.72 0.85
N THR A 75 7.16 -5.83 0.96
CA THR A 75 7.26 -4.39 0.64
C THR A 75 7.72 -3.51 1.82
N SER A 76 8.10 -4.09 2.95
CA SER A 76 8.45 -3.31 4.16
C SER A 76 9.64 -2.37 4.00
N ARG A 77 10.49 -2.60 2.99
CA ARG A 77 11.63 -1.73 2.67
C ARG A 77 11.29 -0.54 1.78
N MET A 78 10.09 -0.52 1.21
CA MET A 78 9.54 0.62 0.48
C MET A 78 8.87 1.57 1.47
N ASN A 79 9.64 2.39 2.15
CA ASN A 79 9.19 3.20 3.29
C ASN A 79 9.46 4.69 3.15
N ARG A 80 9.62 5.18 1.93
CA ARG A 80 9.86 6.60 1.65
C ARG A 80 8.57 7.42 1.68
N TYR A 81 8.72 8.69 2.03
CA TYR A 81 7.74 9.73 1.87
C TYR A 81 8.03 10.44 0.55
N LEU A 82 7.08 10.42 -0.38
CA LEU A 82 7.31 10.79 -1.77
C LEU A 82 6.87 12.22 -2.11
N GLY A 83 6.10 12.85 -1.25
CA GLY A 83 5.65 14.22 -1.42
C GLY A 83 4.42 14.56 -0.60
N LEU A 84 4.11 15.83 -0.52
CA LEU A 84 2.95 16.39 0.15
C LEU A 84 2.26 17.36 -0.80
N ARG A 85 0.95 17.35 -0.82
CA ARG A 85 0.16 18.37 -1.54
C ARG A 85 -1.03 18.80 -0.69
N ARG A 86 -1.59 19.93 -1.02
CA ARG A 86 -2.87 20.38 -0.48
C ARG A 86 -3.94 20.26 -1.55
N ASP A 87 -5.10 19.70 -1.22
CA ASP A 87 -6.22 19.62 -2.14
C ASP A 87 -7.05 20.92 -2.16
N GLU A 88 -8.06 20.98 -3.03
CA GLU A 88 -8.96 22.13 -3.17
C GLU A 88 -9.78 22.40 -1.89
N GLN A 89 -9.98 21.39 -1.04
CA GLN A 89 -10.66 21.50 0.24
C GLN A 89 -9.71 21.94 1.37
N GLY A 90 -8.43 22.14 1.05
CA GLY A 90 -7.40 22.54 2.00
C GLY A 90 -6.84 21.40 2.86
N GLN A 91 -7.12 20.14 2.52
CA GLN A 91 -6.59 18.98 3.23
C GLN A 91 -5.18 18.64 2.75
N PHE A 92 -4.32 18.20 3.66
CA PHE A 92 -3.00 17.73 3.32
C PHE A 92 -3.05 16.26 2.87
N LEU A 93 -2.55 16.00 1.67
CA LEU A 93 -2.46 14.68 1.06
C LEU A 93 -0.99 14.26 0.98
N LEU A 94 -0.64 13.21 1.70
CA LEU A 94 0.72 12.69 1.76
C LEU A 94 0.87 11.49 0.82
N ARG A 95 1.83 11.54 -0.11
CA ARG A 95 2.22 10.41 -0.95
C ARG A 95 3.32 9.62 -0.26
N VAL A 96 3.09 8.33 -0.07
CA VAL A 96 4.01 7.43 0.64
C VAL A 96 4.13 6.08 -0.05
N GLU A 97 5.21 5.39 0.20
CA GLU A 97 5.40 4.00 -0.19
C GLU A 97 4.67 3.04 0.76
N PRO A 98 4.34 1.81 0.31
CA PRO A 98 3.50 0.87 1.06
C PRO A 98 4.08 0.39 2.39
N GLY A 99 5.40 0.41 2.57
CA GLY A 99 6.10 -0.03 3.77
C GLY A 99 6.20 1.01 4.88
N VAL A 100 5.68 2.24 4.68
CA VAL A 100 5.65 3.24 5.75
C VAL A 100 4.82 2.73 6.92
N VAL A 101 5.38 2.76 8.13
CA VAL A 101 4.76 2.24 9.35
C VAL A 101 3.89 3.29 10.01
N LEU A 102 2.68 2.91 10.44
CA LEU A 102 1.69 3.81 11.02
C LEU A 102 2.20 4.55 12.26
N SER A 103 2.89 3.87 13.18
CA SER A 103 3.43 4.50 14.38
C SER A 103 4.46 5.59 14.07
N GLU A 104 5.30 5.38 13.05
CA GLU A 104 6.27 6.37 12.60
C GLU A 104 5.56 7.55 11.91
N LEU A 105 4.57 7.29 11.06
CA LEU A 105 3.76 8.35 10.45
C LEU A 105 3.11 9.23 11.54
N ARG A 106 2.48 8.64 12.54
CA ARG A 106 1.84 9.38 13.66
C ARG A 106 2.85 10.24 14.41
N LYS A 107 4.03 9.70 14.73
CA LYS A 107 5.10 10.42 15.39
C LYS A 107 5.60 11.61 14.58
N GLN A 108 5.73 11.44 13.27
CA GLN A 108 6.17 12.49 12.36
C GLN A 108 5.11 13.59 12.21
N LEU A 109 3.83 13.23 12.07
CA LEU A 109 2.72 14.19 12.02
C LEU A 109 2.62 15.01 13.31
N SER A 110 2.68 14.35 14.48
CA SER A 110 2.62 15.05 15.78
C SER A 110 3.79 16.01 16.02
N LYS A 111 4.96 15.71 15.47
CA LYS A 111 6.14 16.57 15.53
C LYS A 111 6.23 17.58 14.40
N LYS A 112 5.36 17.45 13.40
CA LYS A 112 5.41 18.18 12.12
C LYS A 112 6.79 18.08 11.43
N VAL A 113 7.41 16.91 11.50
CA VAL A 113 8.72 16.62 10.91
C VAL A 113 8.58 15.43 9.97
N LEU A 114 8.54 15.68 8.66
CA LEU A 114 8.47 14.67 7.61
C LEU A 114 9.82 14.53 6.90
N PRO A 115 10.22 13.32 6.48
CA PRO A 115 11.40 13.13 5.63
C PRO A 115 11.14 13.67 4.22
N THR A 116 11.75 14.79 3.87
CA THR A 116 11.52 15.52 2.60
C THR A 116 12.53 15.20 1.51
N ALA A 117 13.42 14.25 1.73
CA ALA A 117 14.48 13.92 0.78
C ALA A 117 13.90 13.45 -0.57
N GLY A 118 14.27 14.14 -1.65
CA GLY A 118 13.83 13.85 -3.01
C GLY A 118 12.45 14.44 -3.38
N TRP A 119 11.85 15.27 -2.52
CA TRP A 119 10.61 15.97 -2.84
C TRP A 119 10.81 17.06 -3.88
N ASP A 120 9.79 17.28 -4.70
CA ASP A 120 9.74 18.42 -5.60
C ASP A 120 9.45 19.73 -4.87
N GLN A 121 9.60 20.85 -5.57
CA GLN A 121 9.43 22.18 -5.00
C GLN A 121 7.99 22.41 -4.47
N ALA A 122 6.98 21.92 -5.18
CA ALA A 122 5.57 22.08 -4.77
C ALA A 122 5.28 21.30 -3.47
N SER A 123 5.87 20.12 -3.30
CA SER A 123 5.76 19.34 -2.06
C SER A 123 6.49 20.01 -0.89
N VAL A 124 7.61 20.68 -1.14
CA VAL A 124 8.32 21.44 -0.11
C VAL A 124 7.49 22.65 0.34
N GLU A 125 6.90 23.41 -0.59
CA GLU A 125 6.01 24.53 -0.28
C GLU A 125 4.77 24.09 0.52
N ALA A 126 4.14 22.98 0.14
CA ALA A 126 3.03 22.41 0.89
C ALA A 126 3.46 21.94 2.30
N TYR A 127 4.72 21.51 2.46
CA TYR A 127 5.26 21.13 3.75
C TYR A 127 5.49 22.34 4.67
N GLU A 128 5.94 23.47 4.15
CA GLU A 128 6.05 24.73 4.91
C GLU A 128 4.68 25.14 5.44
N GLU A 129 3.62 25.10 4.59
CA GLU A 129 2.24 25.34 5.05
C GLU A 129 1.79 24.33 6.12
N PHE A 130 2.14 23.04 5.94
CA PHE A 130 1.82 21.99 6.92
C PHE A 130 2.47 22.29 8.28
N GLN A 131 3.71 22.76 8.32
CA GLN A 131 4.40 23.07 9.58
C GLN A 131 3.72 24.20 10.35
N GLU A 132 3.14 25.19 9.66
CA GLU A 132 2.40 26.31 10.23
C GLU A 132 0.92 25.98 10.55
N SER A 133 0.38 24.88 10.00
CA SER A 133 -1.02 24.49 10.17
C SER A 133 -1.33 24.07 11.61
N PRO A 134 -2.61 23.98 12.03
CA PRO A 134 -2.99 23.30 13.25
C PRO A 134 -2.49 21.84 13.29
N GLU A 135 -2.60 21.20 14.47
CA GLU A 135 -2.24 19.79 14.63
C GLU A 135 -2.96 18.91 13.59
N GLN A 136 -2.19 18.11 12.88
CA GLN A 136 -2.69 17.16 11.87
C GLN A 136 -2.49 15.74 12.39
N PHE A 137 -3.44 14.85 12.09
CA PHE A 137 -3.33 13.44 12.45
C PHE A 137 -3.92 12.53 11.38
N PHE A 138 -3.40 11.32 11.29
CA PHE A 138 -3.97 10.29 10.43
C PHE A 138 -5.06 9.52 11.19
N PRO A 139 -6.32 9.53 10.71
CA PRO A 139 -7.46 9.11 11.53
C PRO A 139 -7.61 7.60 11.71
N THR A 140 -7.15 6.78 10.76
CA THR A 140 -7.28 5.32 10.86
C THR A 140 -6.42 4.78 12.00
N ASP A 141 -7.03 4.00 12.89
CA ASP A 141 -6.43 3.56 14.17
C ASP A 141 -6.62 2.05 14.39
N PRO A 142 -5.95 1.18 13.59
CA PRO A 142 -5.96 -0.26 13.86
C PRO A 142 -5.28 -0.57 15.19
N THR A 143 -5.62 -1.73 15.76
CA THR A 143 -5.07 -2.18 17.05
C THR A 143 -3.54 -2.26 17.02
N GLU A 144 -2.98 -2.70 15.88
CA GLU A 144 -1.53 -2.86 15.73
C GLU A 144 -0.91 -1.67 14.98
N ALA A 145 -0.20 -0.83 15.71
CA ALA A 145 0.41 0.38 15.18
C ALA A 145 1.70 0.15 14.38
N SER A 146 2.26 -1.05 14.40
CA SER A 146 3.38 -1.47 13.54
C SER A 146 2.94 -1.83 12.11
N ALA A 147 1.63 -1.77 11.82
CA ALA A 147 1.10 -2.01 10.48
C ALA A 147 1.69 -1.06 9.43
N CYS A 148 1.99 -1.60 8.24
CA CYS A 148 2.39 -0.82 7.08
C CYS A 148 1.17 -0.24 6.35
N LEU A 149 1.28 0.99 5.83
CA LEU A 149 0.18 1.69 5.15
C LEU A 149 -0.35 0.93 3.94
N GLY A 150 0.51 0.26 3.16
CA GLY A 150 0.08 -0.58 2.04
C GLY A 150 -0.79 -1.75 2.48
N GLY A 151 -0.41 -2.45 3.55
CA GLY A 151 -1.22 -3.51 4.16
C GLY A 151 -2.55 -2.98 4.72
N MET A 152 -2.54 -1.81 5.36
CA MET A 152 -3.75 -1.15 5.84
C MET A 152 -4.70 -0.78 4.69
N ALA A 153 -4.17 -0.30 3.57
CA ALA A 153 -4.95 -0.01 2.37
C ALA A 153 -5.57 -1.27 1.77
N ALA A 154 -4.78 -2.33 1.59
CA ALA A 154 -5.22 -3.61 1.02
C ALA A 154 -6.35 -4.27 1.84
N CYS A 155 -6.25 -4.21 3.18
CA CYS A 155 -7.23 -4.81 4.08
C CYS A 155 -8.36 -3.86 4.47
N ASN A 156 -8.38 -2.61 3.99
CA ASN A 156 -9.29 -1.57 4.48
C ASN A 156 -9.29 -1.50 6.01
N ALA A 157 -8.11 -1.35 6.61
CA ALA A 157 -7.90 -1.43 8.04
C ALA A 157 -8.85 -0.52 8.83
N SER A 158 -9.34 -1.02 9.94
CA SER A 158 -10.25 -0.32 10.86
C SER A 158 -9.75 -0.47 12.31
N GLY A 159 -10.30 0.29 13.23
CA GLY A 159 -9.93 0.23 14.64
C GLY A 159 -10.78 1.14 15.52
N ALA A 160 -10.26 1.51 16.68
CA ALA A 160 -11.01 2.21 17.72
C ALA A 160 -11.63 3.55 17.25
N ARG A 161 -10.97 4.25 16.31
CA ARG A 161 -11.46 5.53 15.78
C ARG A 161 -12.39 5.40 14.57
N SER A 162 -12.60 4.19 14.05
CA SER A 162 -13.37 3.99 12.81
C SER A 162 -14.84 4.38 12.94
N TYR A 163 -15.41 4.38 14.14
CA TYR A 163 -16.77 4.89 14.37
C TYR A 163 -16.88 6.39 14.03
N ALA A 164 -15.86 7.18 14.39
CA ALA A 164 -15.87 8.63 14.17
C ALA A 164 -15.35 9.02 12.78
N TYR A 165 -14.31 8.35 12.27
CA TYR A 165 -13.56 8.77 11.10
C TYR A 165 -13.64 7.80 9.92
N GLY A 166 -14.26 6.65 10.09
CA GLY A 166 -14.27 5.59 9.09
C GLY A 166 -12.99 4.72 9.09
N PRO A 167 -12.98 3.64 8.29
CA PRO A 167 -11.82 2.80 8.07
C PRO A 167 -10.81 3.48 7.12
N MET A 168 -9.81 2.73 6.62
CA MET A 168 -8.74 3.26 5.76
C MET A 168 -9.23 3.82 4.42
N ARG A 169 -10.19 3.16 3.77
CA ARG A 169 -10.59 3.46 2.38
C ARG A 169 -10.97 4.91 2.12
N PRO A 170 -11.78 5.61 2.93
CA PRO A 170 -12.12 7.02 2.72
C PRO A 170 -10.91 7.96 2.66
N HIS A 171 -9.82 7.59 3.33
CA HIS A 171 -8.61 8.41 3.45
C HIS A 171 -7.58 8.17 2.33
N ILE A 172 -7.89 7.26 1.39
CA ILE A 172 -7.06 7.00 0.22
C ILE A 172 -7.62 7.80 -0.95
N THR A 173 -6.84 8.72 -1.49
CA THR A 173 -7.21 9.55 -2.64
C THR A 173 -6.57 9.09 -3.94
N GLY A 174 -5.48 8.34 -3.86
CA GLY A 174 -4.80 7.78 -5.02
C GLY A 174 -4.06 6.50 -4.68
N LEU A 175 -3.86 5.65 -5.66
CA LEU A 175 -3.11 4.40 -5.57
C LEU A 175 -2.28 4.18 -6.82
N HIS A 176 -1.04 3.70 -6.63
CA HIS A 176 -0.27 3.00 -7.64
C HIS A 176 -0.37 1.51 -7.35
N VAL A 177 -0.86 0.73 -8.31
CA VAL A 177 -1.10 -0.71 -8.16
C VAL A 177 -0.28 -1.45 -9.20
N ALA A 178 0.72 -2.22 -8.76
CA ALA A 178 1.42 -3.14 -9.63
C ALA A 178 0.56 -4.40 -9.86
N LEU A 179 0.29 -4.70 -11.12
CA LEU A 179 -0.45 -5.87 -11.55
C LEU A 179 0.45 -7.10 -11.54
N ALA A 180 -0.13 -8.29 -11.61
CA ALA A 180 0.61 -9.55 -11.53
C ALA A 180 1.67 -9.72 -12.64
N ASP A 181 1.50 -9.06 -13.77
CA ASP A 181 2.42 -9.06 -14.92
C ASP A 181 3.43 -7.90 -14.90
N GLY A 182 3.46 -7.11 -13.83
CA GLY A 182 4.38 -5.98 -13.67
C GLY A 182 3.90 -4.66 -14.27
N ASP A 183 2.75 -4.63 -14.99
CA ASP A 183 2.16 -3.38 -15.45
C ASP A 183 1.56 -2.58 -14.28
N LEU A 184 1.35 -1.29 -14.45
CA LEU A 184 0.88 -0.39 -13.40
C LEU A 184 -0.50 0.19 -13.70
N LEU A 185 -1.31 0.29 -12.64
CA LEU A 185 -2.50 1.14 -12.63
C LEU A 185 -2.24 2.34 -11.73
N GLU A 186 -2.40 3.53 -12.29
CA GLU A 186 -2.45 4.78 -11.54
C GLU A 186 -3.91 5.18 -11.36
N LEU A 187 -4.37 5.15 -10.13
CA LEU A 187 -5.76 5.41 -9.79
C LEU A 187 -5.88 6.65 -8.93
N GLN A 188 -6.72 7.59 -9.33
CA GLN A 188 -7.13 8.72 -8.53
C GLN A 188 -8.62 8.63 -8.23
N ARG A 189 -8.98 8.94 -7.00
CA ARG A 189 -10.40 8.94 -6.60
C ARG A 189 -11.16 10.00 -7.39
N GLY A 190 -12.24 9.57 -8.03
CA GLY A 190 -13.10 10.47 -8.80
C GLY A 190 -12.73 10.60 -10.28
N GLU A 191 -11.71 9.89 -10.77
CA GLU A 191 -11.35 9.90 -12.20
C GLU A 191 -11.96 8.73 -12.98
N ALA A 192 -12.09 7.56 -12.36
CA ALA A 192 -12.67 6.38 -12.99
C ALA A 192 -14.04 6.04 -12.38
N PHE A 193 -15.07 5.92 -13.22
CA PHE A 193 -16.42 5.59 -12.81
C PHE A 193 -16.97 4.45 -13.65
N ALA A 194 -17.64 3.51 -12.98
CA ALA A 194 -18.38 2.48 -13.68
C ALA A 194 -19.61 3.07 -14.40
N GLN A 195 -19.84 2.66 -15.62
CA GLN A 195 -21.08 2.91 -16.36
C GLN A 195 -22.03 1.72 -16.15
N GLY A 196 -23.01 1.88 -15.27
CA GLY A 196 -23.77 0.75 -14.75
C GLY A 196 -22.87 -0.17 -13.95
N ARG A 197 -22.58 -1.37 -14.49
CA ARG A 197 -21.66 -2.34 -13.87
C ARG A 197 -20.34 -2.49 -14.62
N HIS A 198 -20.16 -1.77 -15.70
CA HIS A 198 -18.97 -1.85 -16.52
C HIS A 198 -17.96 -0.78 -16.15
N LEU A 199 -16.72 -1.18 -15.85
CA LEU A 199 -15.61 -0.29 -15.51
C LEU A 199 -14.45 -0.54 -16.47
N SER A 200 -14.00 0.51 -17.15
CA SER A 200 -12.81 0.51 -18.00
C SER A 200 -11.67 1.22 -17.29
N LEU A 201 -10.50 0.59 -17.24
CA LEU A 201 -9.27 1.14 -16.66
C LEU A 201 -8.14 1.02 -17.67
N VAL A 202 -7.28 2.03 -17.73
CA VAL A 202 -6.09 2.02 -18.61
C VAL A 202 -4.84 1.98 -17.75
N THR A 203 -3.92 1.07 -18.08
CA THR A 203 -2.63 0.95 -17.40
C THR A 203 -1.64 2.00 -17.87
N ALA A 204 -0.52 2.14 -17.15
CA ALA A 204 0.58 3.03 -17.53
C ALA A 204 1.18 2.68 -18.90
N GLU A 205 1.13 1.40 -19.31
CA GLU A 205 1.59 0.94 -20.63
C GLU A 205 0.49 1.04 -21.72
N GLY A 206 -0.67 1.62 -21.38
CA GLY A 206 -1.76 1.87 -22.34
C GLY A 206 -2.68 0.66 -22.59
N ARG A 207 -2.56 -0.40 -21.81
CA ARG A 207 -3.45 -1.56 -21.89
C ARG A 207 -4.77 -1.24 -21.21
N THR A 208 -5.88 -1.55 -21.87
CA THR A 208 -7.23 -1.37 -21.32
C THR A 208 -7.70 -2.64 -20.62
N PHE A 209 -8.20 -2.48 -19.41
CA PHE A 209 -8.91 -3.50 -18.65
C PHE A 209 -10.40 -3.19 -18.60
N GLU A 210 -11.21 -4.16 -19.01
CA GLU A 210 -12.65 -4.11 -18.93
C GLU A 210 -13.12 -5.02 -17.80
N LEU A 211 -13.82 -4.47 -16.84
CA LEU A 211 -14.28 -5.16 -15.63
C LEU A 211 -15.79 -5.09 -15.51
N ASP A 212 -16.43 -6.23 -15.34
CA ASP A 212 -17.83 -6.30 -14.95
C ASP A 212 -17.94 -6.42 -13.43
N LEU A 213 -18.42 -5.36 -12.79
CA LEU A 213 -18.62 -5.34 -11.35
C LEU A 213 -19.73 -6.33 -10.95
N PRO A 214 -19.53 -7.14 -9.91
CA PRO A 214 -20.55 -8.06 -9.44
C PRO A 214 -21.79 -7.31 -8.95
N ASP A 215 -22.94 -7.94 -9.09
CA ASP A 215 -24.18 -7.41 -8.50
C ASP A 215 -24.20 -7.71 -7.00
N TYR A 216 -23.97 -6.69 -6.21
CA TYR A 216 -24.04 -6.79 -4.76
C TYR A 216 -24.70 -5.56 -4.16
N THR A 217 -25.49 -5.79 -3.12
CA THR A 217 -26.11 -4.72 -2.36
C THR A 217 -25.14 -4.23 -1.30
N MET A 218 -24.71 -2.97 -1.40
CA MET A 218 -23.91 -2.36 -0.34
C MET A 218 -24.74 -2.26 0.92
N PRO A 219 -24.26 -2.72 2.09
CA PRO A 219 -24.92 -2.46 3.35
C PRO A 219 -25.09 -0.95 3.53
N LYS A 220 -26.29 -0.51 3.85
CA LYS A 220 -26.51 0.88 4.29
C LYS A 220 -25.94 0.97 5.71
N THR A 221 -24.85 1.69 5.85
CA THR A 221 -24.29 2.07 7.15
C THR A 221 -25.01 3.27 7.70
#